data_067db557245115beb6e293e5f7c8e550
#
_entry.id   067db557245115beb6e293e5f7c8e550
#
_cell.length_a   1.000
_cell.length_b   1.000
_cell.length_c   1.000
_cell.angle_alpha   90.00
_cell.angle_beta   90.00
_cell.angle_gamma   90.00
#
_symmetry.space_group_name_H-M   'P 1'
#
loop_
_entity.id
_entity.type
_entity.pdbx_description
1 polymer ?
#
loop_
_entity_poly.entity_id
_entity_poly.type
_entity_poly.pdbx_seq_one_letter_code
_entity_poly.pdbx_strand_id
1 'polypeptide(L)'
;EKVAYEVACGVSLGGARALCAMKHVGVNVAADTLMTLAYVGVKAGLVIVSADDPYMFSSQNEQDNRYYAKMAGLPLVEPSSVAEAKDLVPYAFDLSEKLKEPVILRTTTRINHSTGVVELGEIKKRVPGGDFIKDPLNLVTVPAVARKLHVKLLENYDTAQIGRATC
;
A
#
# COMPACT_ATOMS: atom_id res chain seq x y z
N GLU A 1 -2.10 -11.33 9.98
CA GLU A 1 -1.68 -10.21 9.13
C GLU A 1 -1.14 -10.70 7.79
N LYS A 2 -0.22 -11.70 7.79
CA LYS A 2 0.32 -12.26 6.56
C LYS A 2 -0.79 -12.77 5.63
N VAL A 3 -1.65 -13.64 6.12
CA VAL A 3 -2.76 -14.22 5.34
C VAL A 3 -3.72 -13.13 4.84
N ALA A 4 -4.07 -12.15 5.68
CA ALA A 4 -4.94 -11.04 5.27
C ALA A 4 -4.33 -10.24 4.12
N TYR A 5 -3.03 -9.98 4.19
CA TYR A 5 -2.32 -9.27 3.12
C TYR A 5 -2.22 -10.11 1.84
N GLU A 6 -1.91 -11.40 1.94
CA GLU A 6 -1.86 -12.32 0.78
C GLU A 6 -3.22 -12.43 0.07
N VAL A 7 -4.32 -12.46 0.84
CA VAL A 7 -5.68 -12.41 0.27
C VAL A 7 -5.91 -11.09 -0.47
N ALA A 8 -5.52 -9.95 0.11
CA ALA A 8 -5.64 -8.63 -0.54
C ALA A 8 -4.80 -8.56 -1.84
N CYS A 9 -3.59 -9.15 -1.84
CA CYS A 9 -2.76 -9.27 -3.04
C CYS A 9 -3.48 -10.07 -4.14
N GLY A 10 -4.05 -11.22 -3.77
CA GLY A 10 -4.83 -12.07 -4.69
C GLY A 10 -6.03 -11.33 -5.28
N VAL A 11 -6.75 -10.54 -4.46
CA VAL A 11 -7.87 -9.70 -4.91
C VAL A 11 -7.40 -8.64 -5.92
N SER A 12 -6.28 -7.97 -5.64
CA SER A 12 -5.71 -6.97 -6.56
C SER A 12 -5.27 -7.59 -7.88
N LEU A 13 -4.57 -8.73 -7.85
CA LEU A 13 -4.17 -9.47 -9.04
C LEU A 13 -5.36 -10.02 -9.82
N GLY A 14 -6.47 -10.31 -9.15
CA GLY A 14 -7.78 -10.62 -9.74
C GLY A 14 -8.51 -9.43 -10.35
N GLY A 15 -7.95 -8.22 -10.28
CA GLY A 15 -8.48 -7.02 -10.91
C GLY A 15 -9.51 -6.25 -10.09
N ALA A 16 -9.57 -6.45 -8.77
CA ALA A 16 -10.41 -5.68 -7.87
C ALA A 16 -9.56 -4.89 -6.85
N ARG A 17 -9.98 -3.66 -6.51
CA ARG A 17 -9.34 -2.87 -5.46
C ARG A 17 -9.43 -3.60 -4.11
N ALA A 18 -8.33 -3.58 -3.37
CA ALA A 18 -8.25 -4.19 -2.05
C ALA A 18 -7.58 -3.24 -1.03
N LEU A 19 -8.06 -3.29 0.20
CA LEU A 19 -7.46 -2.60 1.33
C LEU A 19 -7.22 -3.62 2.45
N CYS A 20 -6.01 -3.62 3.00
CA CYS A 20 -5.64 -4.42 4.16
C CYS A 20 -5.14 -3.49 5.27
N ALA A 21 -5.71 -3.61 6.46
CA ALA A 21 -5.33 -2.78 7.60
C ALA A 21 -4.70 -3.64 8.70
N MET A 22 -3.59 -3.17 9.25
CA MET A 22 -2.91 -3.85 10.35
C MET A 22 -2.11 -2.86 11.20
N LYS A 23 -1.79 -3.27 12.40
CA LYS A 23 -0.89 -2.53 13.28
C LYS A 23 0.55 -2.59 12.74
N HIS A 24 1.40 -1.65 13.18
CA HIS A 24 2.81 -1.63 12.75
C HIS A 24 3.53 -2.98 12.95
N VAL A 25 3.27 -3.67 14.05
CA VAL A 25 3.85 -5.01 14.30
C VAL A 25 3.31 -6.08 13.35
N GLY A 26 2.10 -5.91 12.84
CA GLY A 26 1.52 -6.79 11.83
C GLY A 26 2.21 -6.67 10.47
N VAL A 27 2.74 -5.49 10.15
CA VAL A 27 3.55 -5.29 8.93
C VAL A 27 4.82 -6.14 8.97
N ASN A 28 5.44 -6.37 10.15
CA ASN A 28 6.56 -7.29 10.28
C ASN A 28 6.19 -8.71 9.85
N VAL A 29 4.99 -9.16 10.25
CA VAL A 29 4.49 -10.50 9.91
C VAL A 29 4.18 -10.62 8.42
N ALA A 30 3.76 -9.51 7.79
CA ALA A 30 3.45 -9.42 6.37
C ALA A 30 4.65 -9.01 5.49
N ALA A 31 5.82 -8.76 6.08
CA ALA A 31 6.97 -8.13 5.41
C ALA A 31 7.47 -8.93 4.20
N ASP A 32 7.52 -10.25 4.27
CA ASP A 32 7.95 -11.09 3.15
C ASP A 32 7.06 -10.88 1.90
N THR A 33 5.75 -10.93 2.11
CA THR A 33 4.77 -10.67 1.04
C THR A 33 4.85 -9.23 0.55
N LEU A 34 5.07 -8.25 1.45
CA LEU A 34 5.23 -6.85 1.10
C LEU A 34 6.42 -6.64 0.15
N MET A 35 7.60 -7.18 0.51
CA MET A 35 8.81 -7.07 -0.31
C MET A 35 8.66 -7.77 -1.66
N THR A 36 8.03 -8.95 -1.67
CA THR A 36 7.82 -9.72 -2.91
C THR A 36 6.83 -9.01 -3.83
N LEU A 37 5.73 -8.45 -3.28
CA LEU A 37 4.74 -7.75 -4.08
C LEU A 37 5.25 -6.42 -4.65
N ALA A 38 6.19 -5.77 -3.99
CA ALA A 38 6.88 -4.59 -4.53
C ALA A 38 7.54 -4.89 -5.89
N TYR A 39 8.06 -6.10 -6.07
CA TYR A 39 8.63 -6.54 -7.36
C TYR A 39 7.54 -6.92 -8.37
N VAL A 40 6.55 -7.69 -7.94
CA VAL A 40 5.47 -8.21 -8.81
C VAL A 40 4.55 -7.07 -9.26
N GLY A 41 4.28 -6.14 -8.37
CA GLY A 41 3.31 -5.07 -8.58
C GLY A 41 1.86 -5.50 -8.41
N VAL A 42 0.95 -4.61 -8.77
CA VAL A 42 -0.51 -4.81 -8.64
C VAL A 42 -1.21 -4.63 -9.99
N LYS A 43 -2.37 -5.25 -10.13
CA LYS A 43 -3.26 -5.08 -11.29
C LYS A 43 -4.32 -4.00 -11.02
N ALA A 44 -5.08 -4.15 -9.94
CA ALA A 44 -5.96 -3.13 -9.41
C ALA A 44 -5.36 -2.53 -8.14
N GLY A 45 -5.82 -1.38 -7.70
CA GLY A 45 -5.25 -0.67 -6.56
C GLY A 45 -5.22 -1.50 -5.28
N LEU A 46 -4.08 -1.50 -4.61
CA LEU A 46 -3.89 -2.13 -3.30
C LEU A 46 -3.34 -1.11 -2.30
N VAL A 47 -4.08 -0.92 -1.21
CA VAL A 47 -3.68 -0.02 -0.12
C VAL A 47 -3.45 -0.83 1.16
N ILE A 48 -2.31 -0.58 1.79
CA ILE A 48 -1.96 -1.17 3.09
C ILE A 48 -2.04 -0.05 4.12
N VAL A 49 -2.99 -0.16 5.05
CA VAL A 49 -3.07 0.75 6.19
C VAL A 49 -2.16 0.23 7.29
N SER A 50 -1.09 0.97 7.58
CA SER A 50 -0.21 0.74 8.72
C SER A 50 -0.62 1.66 9.86
N ALA A 51 -1.24 1.12 10.90
CA ALA A 51 -1.62 1.85 12.09
C ALA A 51 -0.44 1.86 13.08
N ASP A 52 0.40 2.87 12.98
CA ASP A 52 1.57 3.03 13.82
C ASP A 52 1.21 3.64 15.19
N ASP A 53 1.97 3.27 16.21
CA ASP A 53 1.80 3.75 17.56
C ASP A 53 3.11 4.40 18.09
N PRO A 54 3.44 5.61 17.60
CA PRO A 54 4.59 6.36 18.10
C PRO A 54 4.48 6.54 19.61
N TYR A 55 5.59 6.38 20.32
CA TYR A 55 5.65 6.41 21.78
C TYR A 55 4.93 5.25 22.49
N MET A 56 4.48 4.23 21.78
CA MET A 56 3.97 2.96 22.36
C MET A 56 2.83 3.14 23.38
N PHE A 57 1.83 3.97 23.08
CA PHE A 57 0.70 4.18 24.00
C PHE A 57 -0.03 2.88 24.36
N SER A 58 -0.07 1.94 23.41
CA SER A 58 -0.78 0.68 23.53
C SER A 58 -0.08 -0.46 22.77
N SER A 59 1.25 -0.40 22.65
CA SER A 59 2.04 -1.35 21.91
C SER A 59 3.25 -1.84 22.70
N GLN A 60 3.73 -3.03 22.39
CA GLN A 60 4.90 -3.63 23.02
C GLN A 60 6.24 -2.99 22.60
N ASN A 61 6.25 -2.24 21.51
CA ASN A 61 7.40 -1.48 21.01
C ASN A 61 6.94 -0.38 20.07
N GLU A 62 7.84 0.54 19.74
CA GLU A 62 7.67 1.52 18.67
C GLU A 62 8.37 1.03 17.42
N GLN A 63 7.69 1.15 16.28
CA GLN A 63 8.23 0.86 14.96
C GLN A 63 7.79 1.95 13.99
N ASP A 64 8.74 2.54 13.29
CA ASP A 64 8.47 3.52 12.25
C ASP A 64 8.34 2.83 10.88
N ASN A 65 7.12 2.54 10.48
CA ASN A 65 6.85 1.81 9.25
C ASN A 65 7.11 2.63 7.96
N ARG A 66 7.51 3.89 8.06
CA ARG A 66 8.08 4.63 6.93
C ARG A 66 9.35 3.95 6.39
N TYR A 67 10.10 3.29 7.26
CA TYR A 67 11.27 2.50 6.84
C TYR A 67 10.91 1.26 6.03
N TYR A 68 9.74 0.65 6.25
CA TYR A 68 9.27 -0.44 5.38
C TYR A 68 8.99 0.06 3.97
N ALA A 69 8.32 1.20 3.84
CA ALA A 69 8.09 1.83 2.53
C ALA A 69 9.42 2.11 1.82
N LYS A 70 10.39 2.71 2.54
CA LYS A 70 11.72 3.03 2.00
C LYS A 70 12.49 1.77 1.58
N MET A 71 12.48 0.73 2.41
CA MET A 71 13.18 -0.53 2.13
C MET A 71 12.56 -1.29 0.96
N ALA A 72 11.24 -1.27 0.85
CA ALA A 72 10.51 -1.92 -0.25
C ALA A 72 10.50 -1.09 -1.54
N GLY A 73 10.89 0.19 -1.50
CA GLY A 73 10.78 1.10 -2.64
C GLY A 73 9.35 1.51 -2.96
N LEU A 74 8.44 1.45 -1.99
CA LEU A 74 7.01 1.69 -2.18
C LEU A 74 6.60 3.12 -1.80
N PRO A 75 5.57 3.68 -2.47
CA PRO A 75 5.01 4.96 -2.09
C PRO A 75 4.30 4.86 -0.73
N LEU A 76 4.44 5.92 0.07
CA LEU A 76 3.77 6.05 1.35
C LEU A 76 3.10 7.42 1.44
N VAL A 77 1.87 7.42 1.93
CA VAL A 77 1.11 8.64 2.28
C VAL A 77 0.75 8.61 3.77
N GLU A 78 0.79 9.79 4.40
CA GLU A 78 0.54 9.94 5.83
C GLU A 78 -0.34 11.16 6.08
N PRO A 79 -1.57 11.00 6.63
CA PRO A 79 -2.46 12.11 6.92
C PRO A 79 -2.03 12.87 8.18
N SER A 80 -2.22 14.18 8.16
CA SER A 80 -2.04 15.07 9.30
C SER A 80 -3.35 15.39 10.04
N SER A 81 -4.50 15.09 9.43
CA SER A 81 -5.83 15.35 9.96
C SER A 81 -6.82 14.23 9.62
N VAL A 82 -8.00 14.25 10.30
CA VAL A 82 -9.09 13.29 10.05
C VAL A 82 -9.66 13.45 8.63
N ALA A 83 -9.81 14.69 8.16
CA ALA A 83 -10.29 14.97 6.82
C ALA A 83 -9.30 14.43 5.77
N GLU A 84 -8.02 14.72 5.95
CA GLU A 84 -6.96 14.21 5.06
C GLU A 84 -6.89 12.68 5.07
N ALA A 85 -7.08 12.04 6.23
CA ALA A 85 -7.11 10.57 6.31
C ALA A 85 -8.20 9.96 5.42
N LYS A 86 -9.39 10.59 5.39
CA LYS A 86 -10.49 10.17 4.52
C LYS A 86 -10.14 10.41 3.05
N ASP A 87 -9.53 11.55 2.70
CA ASP A 87 -9.25 11.93 1.31
C ASP A 87 -8.06 11.16 0.72
N LEU A 88 -7.10 10.78 1.54
CA LEU A 88 -5.93 9.99 1.12
C LEU A 88 -6.30 8.54 0.75
N VAL A 89 -7.41 7.97 1.23
CA VAL A 89 -7.79 6.60 0.84
C VAL A 89 -8.07 6.48 -0.66
N PRO A 90 -9.00 7.24 -1.26
CA PRO A 90 -9.21 7.19 -2.71
C PRO A 90 -7.96 7.61 -3.50
N TYR A 91 -7.22 8.61 -3.02
CA TYR A 91 -5.96 9.01 -3.64
C TYR A 91 -4.92 7.88 -3.66
N ALA A 92 -4.76 7.14 -2.55
CA ALA A 92 -3.84 6.02 -2.47
C ALA A 92 -4.21 4.89 -3.46
N PHE A 93 -5.49 4.63 -3.65
CA PHE A 93 -5.95 3.68 -4.67
C PHE A 93 -5.59 4.14 -6.10
N ASP A 94 -5.88 5.41 -6.40
CA ASP A 94 -5.59 5.96 -7.72
C ASP A 94 -4.07 6.02 -7.99
N LEU A 95 -3.27 6.33 -6.95
CA LEU A 95 -1.81 6.29 -7.01
C LEU A 95 -1.29 4.87 -7.24
N SER A 96 -1.83 3.88 -6.51
CA SER A 96 -1.49 2.46 -6.66
C SER A 96 -1.74 1.98 -8.09
N GLU A 97 -2.89 2.34 -8.67
CA GLU A 97 -3.23 1.97 -10.05
C GLU A 97 -2.36 2.67 -11.09
N LYS A 98 -1.96 3.91 -10.83
CA LYS A 98 -1.06 4.68 -11.69
C LYS A 98 0.35 4.09 -11.72
N LEU A 99 0.92 3.77 -10.56
CA LEU A 99 2.27 3.23 -10.42
C LEU A 99 2.34 1.72 -10.65
N LYS A 100 1.19 1.01 -10.59
CA LYS A 100 1.12 -0.46 -10.58
C LYS A 100 1.85 -1.08 -9.39
N GLU A 101 1.82 -0.41 -8.24
CA GLU A 101 2.45 -0.83 -6.99
C GLU A 101 1.51 -0.67 -5.80
N PRO A 102 1.66 -1.46 -4.73
CA PRO A 102 0.92 -1.21 -3.50
C PRO A 102 1.32 0.14 -2.89
N VAL A 103 0.38 0.81 -2.25
CA VAL A 103 0.62 2.07 -1.53
C VAL A 103 0.43 1.85 -0.05
N ILE A 104 1.35 2.35 0.77
CA ILE A 104 1.23 2.33 2.22
C ILE A 104 0.56 3.63 2.67
N LEU A 105 -0.60 3.50 3.34
CA LEU A 105 -1.25 4.58 4.06
C LEU A 105 -0.89 4.44 5.54
N ARG A 106 0.07 5.24 6.00
CA ARG A 106 0.49 5.24 7.39
C ARG A 106 -0.42 6.16 8.20
N THR A 107 -1.02 5.64 9.25
CA THR A 107 -1.75 6.43 10.24
C THR A 107 -1.07 6.30 11.59
N THR A 108 -1.30 7.27 12.46
CA THR A 108 -0.75 7.24 13.82
C THR A 108 -1.88 7.17 14.84
N THR A 109 -1.56 6.77 16.07
CA THR A 109 -2.50 6.75 17.20
C THR A 109 -3.26 8.06 17.32
N ARG A 110 -2.60 9.21 17.10
CA ARG A 110 -3.24 10.52 17.15
C ARG A 110 -4.39 10.66 16.15
N ILE A 111 -4.19 10.23 14.92
CA ILE A 111 -5.23 10.28 13.87
C ILE A 111 -6.31 9.24 14.13
N ASN A 112 -5.90 8.01 14.47
CA ASN A 112 -6.83 6.88 14.65
C ASN A 112 -7.81 7.07 15.83
N HIS A 113 -7.44 7.87 16.82
CA HIS A 113 -8.28 8.21 17.98
C HIS A 113 -8.89 9.61 17.93
N SER A 114 -8.72 10.32 16.82
CA SER A 114 -9.32 11.64 16.61
C SER A 114 -10.66 11.53 15.93
N THR A 115 -11.52 12.52 16.20
CA THR A 115 -12.78 12.74 15.51
C THR A 115 -12.78 14.11 14.84
N GLY A 116 -13.48 14.25 13.73
CA GLY A 116 -13.54 15.51 12.99
C GLY A 116 -14.69 15.51 11.97
N VAL A 117 -15.01 16.69 11.50
CA VAL A 117 -16.01 16.87 10.42
C VAL A 117 -15.30 16.57 9.10
N VAL A 118 -15.95 15.77 8.26
CA VAL A 118 -15.49 15.44 6.93
C VAL A 118 -16.61 15.68 5.91
N GLU A 119 -16.25 16.12 4.72
CA GLU A 119 -17.16 16.17 3.58
C GLU A 119 -17.25 14.78 2.95
N LEU A 120 -18.46 14.29 2.74
CA LEU A 120 -18.70 13.03 2.06
C LEU A 120 -18.62 13.22 0.55
N GLY A 121 -17.81 12.44 -0.12
CA GLY A 121 -17.77 12.38 -1.57
C GLY A 121 -18.87 11.48 -2.15
N GLU A 122 -18.97 11.47 -3.47
CA GLU A 122 -19.88 10.56 -4.17
C GLU A 122 -19.44 9.10 -4.03
N ILE A 123 -20.41 8.21 -3.80
CA ILE A 123 -20.16 6.76 -3.80
C ILE A 123 -19.99 6.31 -5.25
N LYS A 124 -18.76 5.98 -5.63
CA LYS A 124 -18.46 5.43 -6.94
C LYS A 124 -19.09 4.03 -7.07
N LYS A 125 -19.72 3.74 -8.20
CA LYS A 125 -20.25 2.40 -8.48
C LYS A 125 -19.11 1.38 -8.47
N ARG A 126 -19.37 0.22 -7.85
CA ARG A 126 -18.42 -0.90 -7.85
C ARG A 126 -18.15 -1.34 -9.29
N VAL A 127 -16.88 -1.36 -9.66
CA VAL A 127 -16.45 -2.02 -10.91
C VAL A 127 -16.27 -3.51 -10.57
N PRO A 128 -16.93 -4.42 -11.29
CA PRO A 128 -16.69 -5.86 -11.12
C PRO A 128 -15.20 -6.16 -11.30
N GLY A 129 -14.67 -7.11 -10.52
CA GLY A 129 -13.30 -7.59 -10.68
C GLY A 129 -13.08 -8.13 -12.10
N GLY A 130 -11.85 -7.98 -12.59
CA GLY A 130 -11.45 -8.52 -13.88
C GLY A 130 -11.10 -9.99 -13.82
N ASP A 131 -10.70 -10.55 -14.97
CA ASP A 131 -10.24 -11.92 -15.07
C ASP A 131 -8.84 -12.12 -14.48
N PHE A 132 -8.57 -13.32 -14.03
CA PHE A 132 -7.23 -13.73 -13.65
C PHE A 132 -6.29 -13.73 -14.87
N ILE A 133 -5.19 -12.99 -14.78
CA ILE A 133 -4.17 -12.96 -15.82
C ILE A 133 -3.09 -13.98 -15.48
N LYS A 134 -2.89 -14.95 -16.38
CA LYS A 134 -1.77 -15.88 -16.29
C LYS A 134 -0.54 -15.25 -16.96
N ASP A 135 0.32 -14.67 -16.14
CA ASP A 135 1.57 -14.02 -16.60
C ASP A 135 2.76 -14.44 -15.72
N PRO A 136 3.29 -15.66 -15.92
CA PRO A 136 4.37 -16.17 -15.09
C PRO A 136 5.68 -15.38 -15.24
N LEU A 137 5.87 -14.64 -16.33
CA LEU A 137 7.08 -13.84 -16.55
C LEU A 137 7.11 -12.55 -15.74
N ASN A 138 5.95 -12.10 -15.22
CA ASN A 138 5.86 -10.92 -14.38
C ASN A 138 5.35 -11.23 -12.97
N LEU A 139 4.76 -12.41 -12.75
CA LEU A 139 4.15 -12.78 -11.46
C LEU A 139 4.96 -13.81 -10.65
N VAL A 140 6.01 -14.40 -11.23
CA VAL A 140 6.82 -15.43 -10.54
C VAL A 140 8.23 -14.90 -10.34
N THR A 141 8.60 -14.71 -9.07
CA THR A 141 9.87 -14.09 -8.65
C THR A 141 11.06 -15.05 -8.65
N VAL A 142 11.23 -15.85 -9.72
CA VAL A 142 12.49 -16.59 -9.91
C VAL A 142 13.62 -15.61 -10.20
N PRO A 143 14.89 -15.91 -9.86
CA PRO A 143 16.00 -14.95 -9.93
C PRO A 143 16.14 -14.20 -11.26
N ALA A 144 15.92 -14.89 -12.38
CA ALA A 144 16.02 -14.28 -13.71
C ALA A 144 14.92 -13.23 -13.96
N VAL A 145 13.69 -13.48 -13.48
CA VAL A 145 12.56 -12.55 -13.57
C VAL A 145 12.70 -11.44 -12.54
N ALA A 146 13.03 -11.79 -11.29
CA ALA A 146 13.18 -10.83 -10.20
C ALA A 146 14.18 -9.71 -10.53
N ARG A 147 15.30 -10.01 -11.19
CA ARG A 147 16.27 -9.00 -11.64
C ARG A 147 15.64 -7.96 -12.60
N LYS A 148 14.76 -8.38 -13.49
CA LYS A 148 14.04 -7.46 -14.41
C LYS A 148 13.01 -6.63 -13.66
N LEU A 149 12.25 -7.27 -12.77
CA LEU A 149 11.25 -6.60 -11.94
C LEU A 149 11.89 -5.57 -11.00
N HIS A 150 13.12 -5.82 -10.52
CA HIS A 150 13.86 -4.86 -9.69
C HIS A 150 14.18 -3.56 -10.46
N VAL A 151 14.59 -3.67 -11.72
CA VAL A 151 14.82 -2.47 -12.56
C VAL A 151 13.53 -1.65 -12.67
N LYS A 152 12.41 -2.31 -12.96
CA LYS A 152 11.08 -1.66 -13.05
C LYS A 152 10.70 -0.99 -11.72
N LEU A 153 10.94 -1.65 -10.58
CA LEU A 153 10.68 -1.07 -9.26
C LEU A 153 11.46 0.23 -9.03
N LEU A 154 12.74 0.27 -9.42
CA LEU A 154 13.56 1.48 -9.30
C LEU A 154 13.06 2.61 -10.20
N GLU A 155 12.65 2.31 -11.43
CA GLU A 155 12.04 3.29 -12.35
C GLU A 155 10.74 3.88 -11.79
N ASN A 156 9.89 3.02 -11.20
CA ASN A 156 8.66 3.45 -10.54
C ASN A 156 8.94 4.30 -9.30
N TYR A 157 9.95 3.92 -8.51
CA TYR A 157 10.37 4.70 -7.34
C TYR A 157 10.82 6.11 -7.72
N ASP A 158 11.62 6.26 -8.78
CA ASP A 158 12.03 7.58 -9.28
C ASP A 158 10.82 8.38 -9.79
N THR A 159 9.89 7.74 -10.51
CA THR A 159 8.65 8.36 -10.97
C THR A 159 7.78 8.86 -9.81
N ALA A 160 7.68 8.08 -8.74
CA ALA A 160 6.94 8.48 -7.54
C ALA A 160 7.57 9.66 -6.81
N GLN A 161 8.90 9.79 -6.83
CA GLN A 161 9.60 10.94 -6.24
C GLN A 161 9.40 12.23 -7.06
N ILE A 162 9.44 12.16 -8.39
CA ILE A 162 9.22 13.31 -9.28
C ILE A 162 7.81 13.88 -9.08
N GLY A 163 6.80 13.04 -8.86
CA GLY A 163 5.43 13.49 -8.56
C GLY A 163 5.30 14.31 -7.26
N ARG A 164 6.26 14.23 -6.34
CA ARG A 164 6.32 15.07 -5.13
C ARG A 164 6.88 16.48 -5.36
N ALA A 165 7.68 16.67 -6.39
CA ALA A 165 8.29 17.95 -6.70
C ALA A 165 7.38 18.92 -7.49
N THR A 166 6.21 18.46 -7.90
CA THR A 166 5.24 19.21 -8.73
C THR A 166 3.89 19.49 -8.05
N CYS A 167 3.78 19.20 -6.74
CA CYS A 167 2.61 19.53 -5.92
C CYS A 167 2.88 20.74 -5.03
#